data_cf6257fd443e5cf61977fabf1a50385b
#
_entry.id   cf6257fd443e5cf61977fabf1a50385b
#
_cell.length_a   1.000
_cell.length_b   1.000
_cell.length_c   1.000
_cell.angle_alpha   90.00
_cell.angle_beta   90.00
_cell.angle_gamma   90.00
#
_symmetry.space_group_name_H-M   'P 1'
#
loop_
_entity.id
_entity.type
_entity.pdbx_description
1 polymer ?
#
loop_
_entity_poly.entity_id
_entity_poly.type
_entity_poly.pdbx_seq_one_letter_code
_entity_poly.pdbx_strand_id
1 'polypeptide(L)' 'MSKQDLVSAALLQLRAKIHESYAILEAAVNAPPVEGSAD' A
#
# COMPACT_ATOMS: atom_id res chain seq x y z
N MET A 1 27.75 5.56 3.74
CA MET A 1 26.77 4.49 3.48
C MET A 1 27.31 3.54 2.47
N SER A 2 27.21 2.27 2.75
CA SER A 2 27.69 1.27 1.82
C SER A 2 26.64 1.04 0.74
N LYS A 3 27.09 0.41 -0.34
CA LYS A 3 26.20 0.04 -1.42
C LYS A 3 25.11 -0.90 -0.92
N GLN A 4 25.47 -1.83 -0.03
CA GLN A 4 24.50 -2.75 0.53
C GLN A 4 23.47 -2.02 1.36
N ASP A 5 23.89 -0.99 2.09
CA ASP A 5 22.95 -0.22 2.88
C ASP A 5 21.95 0.50 1.98
N LEU A 6 22.42 1.01 0.86
CA LEU A 6 21.54 1.67 -0.09
C LEU A 6 20.54 0.70 -0.69
N VAL A 7 21.01 -0.49 -1.03
CA VAL A 7 20.13 -1.51 -1.58
C VAL A 7 19.09 -1.92 -0.55
N SER A 8 19.52 -2.11 0.69
CA SER A 8 18.59 -2.51 1.75
C SER A 8 17.54 -1.45 1.97
N ALA A 9 17.94 -0.19 1.96
CA ALA A 9 16.99 0.90 2.14
C ALA A 9 15.97 0.94 1.00
N ALA A 10 16.43 0.74 -0.22
CA ALA A 10 15.56 0.73 -1.37
C ALA A 10 14.56 -0.42 -1.29
N LEU A 11 15.02 -1.59 -0.85
CA LEU A 11 14.14 -2.74 -0.70
C LEU A 11 13.08 -2.49 0.35
N LEU A 12 13.45 -1.86 1.45
CA LEU A 12 12.48 -1.56 2.50
C LEU A 12 11.41 -0.60 1.99
N GLN A 13 11.82 0.39 1.22
CA GLN A 13 10.85 1.33 0.67
C GLN A 13 9.94 0.64 -0.33
N LEU A 14 10.49 -0.25 -1.14
CA LEU A 14 9.67 -0.99 -2.09
C LEU A 14 8.65 -1.85 -1.38
N ARG A 15 9.07 -2.54 -0.33
CA ARG A 15 8.15 -3.36 0.45
C ARG A 15 7.06 -2.52 1.08
N ALA A 16 7.42 -1.35 1.61
CA ALA A 16 6.44 -0.46 2.20
C ALA A 16 5.40 -0.03 1.18
N LYS A 17 5.85 0.25 -0.05
CA LYS A 17 4.93 0.64 -1.11
C LYS A 17 3.99 -0.49 -1.47
N ILE A 18 4.49 -1.70 -1.52
CA ILE A 18 3.66 -2.86 -1.82
C ILE A 18 2.61 -3.04 -0.74
N HIS A 19 3.01 -2.97 0.51
CA HIS A 19 2.06 -3.13 1.61
C HIS A 19 1.01 -2.04 1.61
N GLU A 20 1.43 -0.82 1.33
CA GLU A 20 0.50 0.30 1.25
C GLU A 20 -0.51 0.07 0.13
N SER A 21 -0.03 -0.41 -1.00
CA SER A 21 -0.91 -0.67 -2.13
C SER A 21 -1.92 -1.77 -1.80
N TYR A 22 -1.46 -2.81 -1.13
CA TYR A 22 -2.37 -3.87 -0.72
C TYR A 22 -3.41 -3.36 0.27
N ALA A 23 -2.98 -2.51 1.19
CA ALA A 23 -3.92 -1.96 2.16
C ALA A 23 -5.01 -1.14 1.48
N ILE A 24 -4.62 -0.37 0.47
CA ILE A 24 -5.57 0.44 -0.27
C ILE A 24 -6.55 -0.45 -1.03
N LEU A 25 -6.03 -1.49 -1.69
CA LEU A 25 -6.88 -2.42 -2.41
C LEU A 25 -7.83 -3.14 -1.47
N GLU A 26 -7.32 -3.57 -0.34
CA GLU A 26 -8.14 -4.27 0.63
C GLU A 26 -9.23 -3.37 1.17
N ALA A 27 -8.90 -2.12 1.45
CA ALA A 27 -9.89 -1.18 1.93
C ALA A 27 -10.98 -0.95 0.90
N ALA A 28 -10.58 -0.85 -0.37
CA ALA A 28 -11.55 -0.65 -1.45
C ALA A 28 -12.47 -1.84 -1.59
N VAL A 29 -11.91 -3.05 -1.49
CA VAL A 29 -12.70 -4.27 -1.62
C VAL A 29 -13.66 -4.43 -0.45
N ASN A 30 -13.22 -4.08 0.74
CA ASN A 30 -14.00 -4.28 1.96
C ASN A 30 -14.80 -3.05 2.35
N ALA A 31 -14.72 -1.99 1.57
CA ALA A 31 -15.46 -0.78 1.88
C ALA A 31 -16.96 -1.07 1.81
N PRO A 32 -17.72 -0.58 2.78
CA PRO A 32 -19.16 -0.75 2.73
C PRO A 32 -19.74 0.10 1.61
N PRO A 33 -20.87 -0.34 1.05
CA PRO A 33 -21.52 0.45 0.01
C PRO A 33 -21.98 1.80 0.56
N VAL A 34 -21.92 2.78 -0.29
CA VAL A 34 -22.36 4.12 0.09
C VAL A 34 -23.88 4.14 0.06
N GLU A 35 -24.46 4.42 1.21
CA GLU A 35 -25.91 4.43 1.33
C GLU A 35 -26.51 5.67 0.73
N GLY A 36 -27.63 5.51 0.09
CA GLY A 36 -28.34 6.63 -0.47
C GLY A 36 -27.74 7.16 -1.74
N SER A 37 -26.65 6.60 -2.17
CA SER A 37 -26.03 7.05 -3.40
C SER A 37 -26.77 6.57 -4.63
N ALA A 38 -27.57 5.54 -4.49
CA ALA A 38 -28.27 4.97 -5.63
C ALA A 38 -29.38 5.87 -6.12
N ASP A 39 -29.77 6.77 -5.30
CA ASP A 39 -30.80 7.69 -5.74
C ASP A 39 -30.23 8.78 -6.60
#